data_4bc011aaef8653fe9df6c53dcb145ac9
#
_entry.id   4bc011aaef8653fe9df6c53dcb145ac9
#
_cell.length_a   1.000
_cell.length_b   1.000
_cell.length_c   1.000
_cell.angle_alpha   90.00
_cell.angle_beta   90.00
_cell.angle_gamma   90.00
#
_symmetry.space_group_name_H-M   'P 1'
#
loop_
_entity.id
_entity.type
_entity.pdbx_description
1 polymer ?
#
loop_
_entity_poly.entity_id
_entity_poly.type
_entity_poly.pdbx_seq_one_letter_code
_entity_poly.pdbx_strand_id
1 'polypeptide(L)'
;MLLKGTTSKDKYAISKALESLGVKMNIRANTYKTTFSFKCLSTIVDEVVALLADALRNPAFDEKEFELLVKQYSGRIKNNLDNPSILAKIKLSQLIYSIGHPEYLDSVEAQIEKINGVTLDDIKAFHKDYYGSNEMHVVAVGDINGKVPTAFGKTFKDWNGGVSFKSVTLRGKSLAKTQTKIITVKGKPSAQLLIAQHTGLTSEDADFRPMQLAIFALGGGMSGRLMQTVRDVDGLTYSISAIHSSDTYTDGYFVVKASFNPTLLKKGEDATMVQIKKWIDDGISVNELANKKANLIGSYKVRLSTTGSMAGTILSFINQGKQPSYIDQYPKDIDALTLSQVNEVIKKYINPKKFITLKSGSIDENGNPLKNK
;
A
#
# COMPACT_ATOMS: atom_id res chain seq x y z
N MET A 1 -6.52 -4.56 19.28
CA MET A 1 -7.20 -4.46 20.59
C MET A 1 -8.67 -4.05 20.47
N LEU A 2 -9.05 -3.05 19.67
CA LEU A 2 -10.38 -2.41 19.65
C LEU A 2 -11.62 -3.34 19.56
N LEU A 3 -11.53 -4.46 18.82
CA LEU A 3 -12.60 -5.48 18.76
C LEU A 3 -12.32 -6.70 19.68
N LYS A 4 -11.42 -6.57 20.65
CA LYS A 4 -11.07 -7.65 21.59
C LYS A 4 -11.80 -7.54 22.94
N GLY A 5 -12.72 -6.63 23.03
CA GLY A 5 -13.57 -6.32 24.18
C GLY A 5 -13.69 -4.83 24.41
N THR A 6 -14.82 -4.43 24.98
CA THR A 6 -15.08 -3.09 25.50
C THR A 6 -15.33 -3.18 27.01
N THR A 7 -15.46 -2.06 27.68
CA THR A 7 -15.80 -2.03 29.10
C THR A 7 -17.17 -2.68 29.39
N SER A 8 -18.03 -2.80 28.38
CA SER A 8 -19.39 -3.36 28.52
C SER A 8 -19.59 -4.74 27.87
N LYS A 9 -18.68 -5.18 27.00
CA LYS A 9 -18.83 -6.43 26.22
C LYS A 9 -17.48 -7.10 26.04
N ASP A 10 -17.44 -8.42 26.21
CA ASP A 10 -16.29 -9.20 25.81
C ASP A 10 -16.21 -9.37 24.26
N LYS A 11 -15.14 -9.93 23.75
CA LYS A 11 -14.94 -10.13 22.32
C LYS A 11 -16.02 -11.02 21.65
N TYR A 12 -16.56 -11.98 22.39
CA TYR A 12 -17.59 -12.90 21.88
C TYR A 12 -18.94 -12.19 21.78
N ALA A 13 -19.27 -11.34 22.77
CA ALA A 13 -20.48 -10.51 22.76
C ALA A 13 -20.45 -9.51 21.59
N ILE A 14 -19.28 -8.89 21.30
CA ILE A 14 -19.09 -8.01 20.14
C ILE A 14 -19.29 -8.80 18.84
N SER A 15 -18.63 -9.95 18.69
CA SER A 15 -18.77 -10.79 17.49
C SER A 15 -20.21 -11.22 17.29
N LYS A 16 -20.89 -11.70 18.35
CA LYS A 16 -22.30 -12.10 18.30
C LYS A 16 -23.21 -10.95 17.92
N ALA A 17 -22.98 -9.73 18.45
CA ALA A 17 -23.76 -8.57 18.10
C ALA A 17 -23.61 -8.20 16.61
N LEU A 18 -22.41 -8.21 16.07
CA LEU A 18 -22.15 -7.96 14.65
C LEU A 18 -22.76 -9.06 13.75
N GLU A 19 -22.63 -10.33 14.15
CA GLU A 19 -23.19 -11.47 13.42
C GLU A 19 -24.72 -11.42 13.38
N SER A 20 -25.38 -11.12 14.52
CA SER A 20 -26.84 -11.01 14.57
C SER A 20 -27.39 -9.87 13.71
N LEU A 21 -26.61 -8.82 13.48
CA LEU A 21 -26.93 -7.73 12.55
C LEU A 21 -26.51 -8.04 11.10
N GLY A 22 -25.88 -9.19 10.82
CA GLY A 22 -25.35 -9.52 9.50
C GLY A 22 -24.21 -8.62 9.04
N VAL A 23 -23.47 -8.01 9.98
CA VAL A 23 -22.43 -7.02 9.70
C VAL A 23 -21.04 -7.62 9.86
N LYS A 24 -20.20 -7.47 8.83
CA LYS A 24 -18.78 -7.72 8.92
C LYS A 24 -18.02 -6.41 8.99
N MET A 25 -17.42 -6.12 10.14
CA MET A 25 -16.57 -4.96 10.35
C MET A 25 -15.10 -5.32 10.13
N ASN A 26 -14.40 -4.54 9.31
CA ASN A 26 -12.96 -4.70 9.10
C ASN A 26 -12.23 -3.49 9.65
N ILE A 27 -11.11 -3.75 10.33
CA ILE A 27 -10.19 -2.71 10.83
C ILE A 27 -8.84 -2.93 10.18
N ARG A 28 -8.28 -1.87 9.61
CA ARG A 28 -6.93 -1.86 9.04
C ARG A 28 -6.18 -0.64 9.53
N ALA A 29 -5.01 -0.86 10.10
CA ALA A 29 -4.08 0.20 10.46
C ALA A 29 -2.84 0.14 9.56
N ASN A 30 -2.33 1.28 9.20
CA ASN A 30 -1.02 1.46 8.58
C ASN A 30 -0.27 2.57 9.33
N THR A 31 0.87 3.00 8.81
CA THR A 31 1.72 4.04 9.41
C THR A 31 0.98 5.37 9.64
N TYR A 32 -0.03 5.68 8.82
CA TYR A 32 -0.64 7.01 8.79
C TYR A 32 -2.06 7.06 9.32
N LYS A 33 -2.79 5.95 9.29
CA LYS A 33 -4.22 5.94 9.65
C LYS A 33 -4.72 4.58 10.08
N THR A 34 -5.82 4.60 10.84
CA THR A 34 -6.67 3.43 11.06
C THR A 34 -7.97 3.61 10.27
N THR A 35 -8.34 2.61 9.50
CA THR A 35 -9.56 2.60 8.68
C THR A 35 -10.51 1.53 9.17
N PHE A 36 -11.75 1.93 9.43
CA PHE A 36 -12.87 1.05 9.73
C PHE A 36 -13.76 0.97 8.50
N SER A 37 -14.17 -0.22 8.14
CA SER A 37 -15.10 -0.42 7.03
C SER A 37 -16.11 -1.49 7.35
N PHE A 38 -17.38 -1.21 7.06
CA PHE A 38 -18.47 -2.16 7.22
C PHE A 38 -19.55 -1.92 6.15
N LYS A 39 -20.43 -2.89 5.98
CA LYS A 39 -21.65 -2.79 5.19
C LYS A 39 -22.79 -3.30 6.03
N CYS A 40 -23.89 -2.55 6.08
CA CYS A 40 -25.10 -2.90 6.81
C CYS A 40 -26.34 -2.43 6.04
N LEU A 41 -27.52 -2.87 6.47
CA LEU A 41 -28.79 -2.30 6.02
C LEU A 41 -28.96 -0.88 6.59
N SER A 42 -29.61 0.01 5.86
CA SER A 42 -29.86 1.39 6.31
C SER A 42 -30.76 1.46 7.54
N THR A 43 -31.54 0.40 7.80
CA THR A 43 -32.45 0.31 8.97
C THR A 43 -31.73 0.10 10.30
N ILE A 44 -30.50 -0.44 10.28
CA ILE A 44 -29.72 -0.80 11.50
C ILE A 44 -28.45 0.03 11.66
N VAL A 45 -28.30 1.11 10.91
CA VAL A 45 -27.07 1.92 10.92
C VAL A 45 -26.76 2.49 12.32
N ASP A 46 -27.77 2.89 13.07
CA ASP A 46 -27.62 3.44 14.43
C ASP A 46 -26.99 2.40 15.38
N GLU A 47 -27.45 1.16 15.31
CA GLU A 47 -26.94 0.06 16.14
C GLU A 47 -25.49 -0.28 15.79
N VAL A 48 -25.17 -0.31 14.50
CA VAL A 48 -23.79 -0.59 14.03
C VAL A 48 -22.83 0.54 14.41
N VAL A 49 -23.27 1.80 14.27
CA VAL A 49 -22.47 2.97 14.67
C VAL A 49 -22.26 2.99 16.19
N ALA A 50 -23.28 2.61 16.98
CA ALA A 50 -23.14 2.50 18.43
C ALA A 50 -22.12 1.42 18.84
N LEU A 51 -22.13 0.25 18.18
CA LEU A 51 -21.13 -0.80 18.41
C LEU A 51 -19.73 -0.34 18.02
N LEU A 52 -19.59 0.35 16.89
CA LEU A 52 -18.31 0.94 16.47
C LEU A 52 -17.82 1.96 17.52
N ALA A 53 -18.68 2.83 17.99
CA ALA A 53 -18.33 3.83 18.97
C ALA A 53 -17.91 3.23 20.32
N ASP A 54 -18.61 2.20 20.79
CA ASP A 54 -18.23 1.48 22.00
C ASP A 54 -16.82 0.85 21.85
N ALA A 55 -16.56 0.20 20.71
CA ALA A 55 -15.24 -0.36 20.43
C ALA A 55 -14.12 0.69 20.31
N LEU A 56 -14.45 1.88 19.79
CA LEU A 56 -13.48 2.96 19.60
C LEU A 56 -13.23 3.75 20.88
N ARG A 57 -14.27 4.03 21.66
CA ARG A 57 -14.20 4.92 22.83
C ARG A 57 -13.87 4.20 24.11
N ASN A 58 -14.32 2.95 24.26
CA ASN A 58 -14.30 2.21 25.50
C ASN A 58 -13.64 0.82 25.37
N PRO A 59 -12.49 0.68 24.68
CA PRO A 59 -11.84 -0.64 24.57
C PRO A 59 -11.41 -1.12 25.96
N ALA A 60 -11.63 -2.40 26.24
CA ALA A 60 -11.30 -3.01 27.54
C ALA A 60 -9.80 -3.13 27.79
N PHE A 61 -8.99 -3.20 26.73
CA PHE A 61 -7.55 -3.46 26.80
C PHE A 61 -7.21 -4.69 27.68
N ASP A 62 -7.96 -5.78 27.49
CA ASP A 62 -7.76 -7.03 28.22
C ASP A 62 -6.33 -7.54 28.06
N GLU A 63 -5.68 -7.87 29.18
CA GLU A 63 -4.26 -8.25 29.22
C GLU A 63 -4.01 -9.58 28.48
N LYS A 64 -4.90 -10.55 28.63
CA LYS A 64 -4.77 -11.88 27.96
C LYS A 64 -4.90 -11.74 26.45
N GLU A 65 -5.83 -10.89 25.98
CA GLU A 65 -5.96 -10.62 24.53
C GLU A 65 -4.76 -9.85 23.99
N PHE A 66 -4.19 -8.95 24.76
CA PHE A 66 -2.97 -8.25 24.41
C PHE A 66 -1.79 -9.20 24.26
N GLU A 67 -1.51 -10.03 25.27
CA GLU A 67 -0.44 -11.05 25.19
C GLU A 67 -0.60 -12.00 24.00
N LEU A 68 -1.84 -12.44 23.75
CA LEU A 68 -2.15 -13.29 22.61
C LEU A 68 -1.85 -12.57 21.28
N LEU A 69 -2.20 -11.30 21.17
CA LEU A 69 -1.90 -10.49 19.98
C LEU A 69 -0.41 -10.29 19.78
N VAL A 70 0.35 -9.98 20.83
CA VAL A 70 1.83 -9.86 20.76
C VAL A 70 2.43 -11.16 20.23
N LYS A 71 2.05 -12.32 20.77
CA LYS A 71 2.51 -13.63 20.30
C LYS A 71 2.16 -13.87 18.83
N GLN A 72 0.92 -13.57 18.43
CA GLN A 72 0.46 -13.73 17.05
C GLN A 72 1.21 -12.81 16.06
N TYR A 73 1.42 -11.56 16.41
CA TYR A 73 2.14 -10.59 15.57
C TYR A 73 3.62 -10.93 15.47
N SER A 74 4.27 -11.24 16.60
CA SER A 74 5.67 -11.68 16.65
C SER A 74 5.87 -12.95 15.78
N GLY A 75 5.01 -13.96 15.94
CA GLY A 75 5.04 -15.18 15.13
C GLY A 75 4.86 -14.90 13.63
N ARG A 76 3.95 -14.01 13.26
CA ARG A 76 3.75 -13.60 11.86
C ARG A 76 4.97 -12.88 11.28
N ILE A 77 5.59 -11.98 12.05
CA ILE A 77 6.79 -11.26 11.62
C ILE A 77 7.96 -12.23 11.50
N LYS A 78 8.09 -13.20 12.42
CA LYS A 78 9.13 -14.23 12.37
C LYS A 78 9.12 -15.05 11.07
N ASN A 79 7.95 -15.29 10.48
CA ASN A 79 7.83 -15.96 9.19
C ASN A 79 8.42 -15.14 8.01
N ASN A 80 8.80 -13.89 8.23
CA ASN A 80 9.44 -13.04 7.24
C ASN A 80 10.97 -13.16 7.23
N LEU A 81 11.58 -13.84 8.24
CA LEU A 81 13.03 -13.98 8.38
C LEU A 81 13.69 -14.63 7.16
N ASP A 82 12.96 -15.49 6.49
CA ASP A 82 13.43 -16.21 5.31
C ASP A 82 12.56 -15.97 4.07
N ASN A 83 11.82 -14.85 4.03
CA ASN A 83 10.99 -14.48 2.89
C ASN A 83 11.75 -13.51 1.95
N PRO A 84 12.18 -13.97 0.74
CA PRO A 84 12.99 -13.17 -0.15
C PRO A 84 12.33 -11.84 -0.55
N SER A 85 11.01 -11.84 -0.76
CA SER A 85 10.26 -10.63 -1.17
C SER A 85 10.23 -9.58 -0.05
N ILE A 86 10.02 -10.00 1.20
CA ILE A 86 9.99 -9.11 2.36
C ILE A 86 11.39 -8.55 2.65
N LEU A 87 12.41 -9.40 2.62
CA LEU A 87 13.80 -8.96 2.86
C LEU A 87 14.27 -7.98 1.80
N ALA A 88 13.94 -8.22 0.52
CA ALA A 88 14.23 -7.26 -0.56
C ALA A 88 13.49 -5.92 -0.34
N LYS A 89 12.20 -5.96 0.06
CA LYS A 89 11.42 -4.75 0.36
C LYS A 89 12.00 -3.96 1.53
N ILE A 90 12.39 -4.62 2.63
CA ILE A 90 13.04 -3.98 3.77
C ILE A 90 14.33 -3.31 3.34
N LYS A 91 15.18 -4.03 2.58
CA LYS A 91 16.45 -3.47 2.10
C LYS A 91 16.26 -2.29 1.17
N LEU A 92 15.24 -2.34 0.29
CA LEU A 92 14.88 -1.21 -0.57
C LEU A 92 14.49 0.02 0.24
N SER A 93 13.60 -0.16 1.21
CA SER A 93 13.16 0.91 2.11
C SER A 93 14.36 1.58 2.81
N GLN A 94 15.30 0.80 3.34
CA GLN A 94 16.49 1.29 4.03
C GLN A 94 17.49 2.03 3.10
N LEU A 95 17.46 1.76 1.81
CA LEU A 95 18.28 2.46 0.82
C LEU A 95 17.66 3.78 0.37
N ILE A 96 16.33 3.85 0.35
CA ILE A 96 15.59 5.05 -0.05
C ILE A 96 15.35 5.98 1.14
N TYR A 97 14.96 5.44 2.30
CA TYR A 97 14.55 6.23 3.45
C TYR A 97 15.56 6.13 4.60
N SER A 98 15.67 7.19 5.37
CA SER A 98 16.50 7.23 6.58
C SER A 98 15.71 6.72 7.79
N ILE A 99 16.41 6.27 8.83
CA ILE A 99 15.81 5.98 10.13
C ILE A 99 15.01 7.21 10.60
N GLY A 100 13.83 6.96 11.13
CA GLY A 100 12.87 8.00 11.53
C GLY A 100 11.90 8.42 10.42
N HIS A 101 12.14 8.04 9.15
CA HIS A 101 11.16 8.24 8.10
C HIS A 101 10.01 7.22 8.24
N PRO A 102 8.73 7.62 8.06
CA PRO A 102 7.59 6.69 8.21
C PRO A 102 7.62 5.45 7.30
N GLU A 103 8.23 5.58 6.14
CA GLU A 103 8.39 4.47 5.17
C GLU A 103 9.68 3.66 5.38
N TYR A 104 10.51 3.99 6.38
CA TYR A 104 11.67 3.18 6.74
C TYR A 104 11.20 1.89 7.42
N LEU A 105 11.66 0.76 6.93
CA LEU A 105 11.37 -0.54 7.52
C LEU A 105 12.59 -1.05 8.28
N ASP A 106 12.41 -1.33 9.56
CA ASP A 106 13.42 -2.03 10.37
C ASP A 106 13.68 -3.45 9.85
N SER A 107 14.79 -4.04 10.22
CA SER A 107 15.04 -5.47 9.99
C SER A 107 13.94 -6.32 10.65
N VAL A 108 13.77 -7.56 10.19
CA VAL A 108 12.75 -8.46 10.75
C VAL A 108 13.01 -8.69 12.24
N GLU A 109 14.28 -8.84 12.63
CA GLU A 109 14.71 -9.03 14.02
C GLU A 109 14.33 -7.80 14.88
N ALA A 110 14.63 -6.60 14.41
CA ALA A 110 14.29 -5.36 15.12
C ALA A 110 12.77 -5.16 15.21
N GLN A 111 12.00 -5.57 14.18
CA GLN A 111 10.54 -5.57 14.24
C GLN A 111 10.02 -6.53 15.32
N ILE A 112 10.60 -7.74 15.45
CA ILE A 112 10.25 -8.72 16.49
C ILE A 112 10.56 -8.14 17.86
N GLU A 113 11.75 -7.55 18.04
CA GLU A 113 12.16 -6.93 19.29
C GLU A 113 11.19 -5.81 19.71
N LYS A 114 10.88 -4.91 18.77
CA LYS A 114 9.91 -3.83 19.01
C LYS A 114 8.54 -4.35 19.42
N ILE A 115 8.00 -5.35 18.72
CA ILE A 115 6.68 -5.92 19.05
C ILE A 115 6.68 -6.58 20.43
N ASN A 116 7.75 -7.31 20.77
CA ASN A 116 7.86 -7.97 22.09
C ASN A 116 8.10 -6.97 23.23
N GLY A 117 8.64 -5.78 22.92
CA GLY A 117 8.84 -4.70 23.89
C GLY A 117 7.63 -3.79 24.11
N VAL A 118 6.56 -3.90 23.29
CA VAL A 118 5.34 -3.11 23.48
C VAL A 118 4.63 -3.56 24.76
N THR A 119 4.21 -2.61 25.57
CA THR A 119 3.42 -2.85 26.80
C THR A 119 1.94 -2.53 26.58
N LEU A 120 1.09 -3.02 27.47
CA LEU A 120 -0.33 -2.67 27.46
C LEU A 120 -0.55 -1.17 27.73
N ASP A 121 0.31 -0.57 28.55
CA ASP A 121 0.23 0.86 28.84
C ASP A 121 0.63 1.72 27.65
N ASP A 122 1.58 1.28 26.82
CA ASP A 122 1.88 1.94 25.55
C ASP A 122 0.64 1.96 24.62
N ILE A 123 -0.11 0.84 24.56
CA ILE A 123 -1.33 0.76 23.77
C ILE A 123 -2.42 1.68 24.29
N LYS A 124 -2.59 1.77 25.63
CA LYS A 124 -3.55 2.69 26.26
C LYS A 124 -3.17 4.16 26.01
N ALA A 125 -1.89 4.49 26.18
CA ALA A 125 -1.36 5.84 25.91
C ALA A 125 -1.57 6.22 24.44
N PHE A 126 -1.20 5.33 23.51
CA PHE A 126 -1.41 5.54 22.09
C PHE A 126 -2.89 5.77 21.74
N HIS A 127 -3.79 4.97 22.32
CA HIS A 127 -5.22 5.16 22.10
C HIS A 127 -5.68 6.53 22.61
N LYS A 128 -5.31 6.90 23.84
CA LYS A 128 -5.65 8.19 24.45
C LYS A 128 -5.16 9.38 23.60
N ASP A 129 -3.93 9.29 23.08
CA ASP A 129 -3.28 10.41 22.39
C ASP A 129 -3.71 10.56 20.94
N TYR A 130 -4.00 9.43 20.26
CA TYR A 130 -4.20 9.44 18.81
C TYR A 130 -5.64 9.14 18.35
N TYR A 131 -6.52 8.64 19.22
CA TYR A 131 -7.89 8.36 18.84
C TYR A 131 -8.84 9.47 19.33
N GLY A 132 -9.74 9.88 18.43
CA GLY A 132 -10.74 10.92 18.65
C GLY A 132 -11.43 11.28 17.34
N SER A 133 -12.33 12.27 17.40
CA SER A 133 -13.12 12.68 16.24
C SER A 133 -12.52 13.83 15.43
N ASN A 134 -11.45 14.50 15.92
CA ASN A 134 -10.92 15.73 15.30
C ASN A 134 -10.50 15.56 13.84
N GLU A 135 -9.94 14.39 13.48
CA GLU A 135 -9.50 14.07 12.11
C GLU A 135 -10.24 12.83 11.56
N MET A 136 -11.47 12.64 12.01
CA MET A 136 -12.30 11.53 11.55
C MET A 136 -12.99 11.88 10.23
N HIS A 137 -12.65 11.16 9.17
CA HIS A 137 -13.37 11.22 7.91
C HIS A 137 -14.34 10.05 7.79
N VAL A 138 -15.62 10.34 7.58
CA VAL A 138 -16.67 9.35 7.37
C VAL A 138 -17.17 9.44 5.94
N VAL A 139 -17.11 8.33 5.21
CA VAL A 139 -17.67 8.21 3.87
C VAL A 139 -18.71 7.10 3.88
N ALA A 140 -19.93 7.44 3.54
CA ALA A 140 -21.04 6.50 3.40
C ALA A 140 -21.63 6.55 1.99
N VAL A 141 -21.92 5.39 1.43
CA VAL A 141 -22.52 5.26 0.10
C VAL A 141 -23.64 4.23 0.16
N GLY A 142 -24.82 4.61 -0.27
CA GLY A 142 -26.01 3.77 -0.28
C GLY A 142 -27.28 4.56 0.01
N ASP A 143 -28.32 3.88 0.49
CA ASP A 143 -29.55 4.50 0.99
C ASP A 143 -29.32 5.08 2.39
N ILE A 144 -28.74 6.27 2.45
CA ILE A 144 -28.31 6.88 3.71
C ILE A 144 -29.34 7.87 4.30
N ASN A 145 -30.18 8.48 3.48
CA ASN A 145 -31.35 9.32 3.84
C ASN A 145 -31.16 10.21 5.10
N GLY A 146 -29.99 10.81 5.28
CA GLY A 146 -29.65 11.61 6.47
C GLY A 146 -29.34 10.82 7.75
N LYS A 147 -29.62 9.51 7.81
CA LYS A 147 -29.42 8.69 9.01
C LYS A 147 -27.95 8.57 9.41
N VAL A 148 -27.03 8.36 8.42
CA VAL A 148 -25.61 8.19 8.73
C VAL A 148 -24.99 9.43 9.37
N PRO A 149 -25.13 10.65 8.82
CA PRO A 149 -24.65 11.86 9.48
C PRO A 149 -25.25 12.03 10.88
N THR A 150 -26.54 11.74 11.06
CA THR A 150 -27.21 11.83 12.37
C THR A 150 -26.64 10.82 13.36
N ALA A 151 -26.47 9.55 12.97
CA ALA A 151 -25.92 8.51 13.84
C ALA A 151 -24.49 8.84 14.28
N PHE A 152 -23.60 9.23 13.34
CA PHE A 152 -22.24 9.61 13.66
C PHE A 152 -22.18 10.92 14.49
N GLY A 153 -22.94 11.94 14.10
CA GLY A 153 -23.00 13.20 14.83
C GLY A 153 -23.46 13.00 16.28
N LYS A 154 -24.52 12.23 16.51
CA LYS A 154 -25.01 11.90 17.86
C LYS A 154 -23.97 11.13 18.67
N THR A 155 -23.26 10.22 18.07
CA THR A 155 -22.42 9.24 18.77
C THR A 155 -21.00 9.75 19.01
N PHE A 156 -20.45 10.60 18.14
CA PHE A 156 -19.06 11.03 18.19
C PHE A 156 -18.84 12.51 18.49
N LYS A 157 -19.89 13.36 18.55
CA LYS A 157 -19.76 14.82 18.77
C LYS A 157 -18.97 15.20 20.03
N ASP A 158 -19.09 14.39 21.08
CA ASP A 158 -18.44 14.65 22.38
C ASP A 158 -17.15 13.81 22.56
N TRP A 159 -16.68 13.14 21.53
CA TRP A 159 -15.45 12.38 21.56
C TRP A 159 -14.28 13.24 21.06
N ASN A 160 -13.94 14.23 21.87
CA ASN A 160 -12.81 15.10 21.57
C ASN A 160 -11.50 14.33 21.65
N GLY A 161 -10.53 14.71 20.84
CA GLY A 161 -9.21 14.08 20.78
C GLY A 161 -8.85 13.65 19.36
N GLY A 162 -7.76 12.93 19.27
CA GLY A 162 -7.10 12.64 18.02
C GLY A 162 -6.12 13.74 17.62
N VAL A 163 -5.03 13.33 17.01
CA VAL A 163 -3.95 14.23 16.55
C VAL A 163 -4.13 14.47 15.08
N SER A 164 -4.13 15.74 14.69
CA SER A 164 -4.13 16.12 13.27
C SER A 164 -2.93 15.55 12.55
N PHE A 165 -3.16 15.03 11.35
CA PHE A 165 -2.09 14.56 10.48
C PHE A 165 -1.11 15.70 10.21
N LYS A 166 0.16 15.47 10.54
CA LYS A 166 1.25 16.37 10.16
C LYS A 166 1.89 15.85 8.89
N SER A 167 2.06 16.71 7.90
CA SER A 167 2.75 16.36 6.66
C SER A 167 4.15 15.82 6.96
N VAL A 168 4.53 14.76 6.26
CA VAL A 168 5.87 14.18 6.39
C VAL A 168 6.87 15.11 5.72
N THR A 169 7.74 15.74 6.51
CA THR A 169 8.78 16.65 6.02
C THR A 169 10.05 15.93 5.58
N LEU A 170 10.28 14.73 6.12
CA LEU A 170 11.40 13.88 5.72
C LEU A 170 11.21 13.41 4.27
N ARG A 171 12.30 13.40 3.52
CA ARG A 171 12.32 12.99 2.12
C ARG A 171 13.17 11.75 1.93
N GLY A 172 12.81 10.96 0.91
CA GLY A 172 13.63 9.86 0.44
C GLY A 172 14.94 10.34 -0.19
N LYS A 173 15.87 9.44 -0.36
CA LYS A 173 17.19 9.71 -0.94
C LYS A 173 17.28 9.13 -2.35
N SER A 174 17.63 9.97 -3.31
CA SER A 174 18.06 9.51 -4.62
C SER A 174 19.53 9.11 -4.54
N LEU A 175 19.88 7.95 -5.08
CA LEU A 175 21.29 7.52 -5.14
C LEU A 175 22.08 8.39 -6.11
N ALA A 176 23.36 8.59 -5.81
CA ALA A 176 24.30 9.27 -6.72
C ALA A 176 24.70 8.36 -7.91
N LYS A 177 24.72 7.05 -7.68
CA LYS A 177 25.10 6.03 -8.68
C LYS A 177 24.30 4.73 -8.48
N THR A 178 24.23 3.92 -9.52
CA THR A 178 23.60 2.58 -9.45
C THR A 178 24.19 1.74 -8.31
N GLN A 179 23.33 1.02 -7.63
CA GLN A 179 23.71 0.12 -6.55
C GLN A 179 22.99 -1.22 -6.68
N THR A 180 23.74 -2.31 -6.62
CA THR A 180 23.18 -3.68 -6.56
C THR A 180 23.42 -4.26 -5.16
N LYS A 181 22.38 -4.89 -4.61
CA LYS A 181 22.47 -5.65 -3.35
C LYS A 181 21.85 -7.03 -3.54
N ILE A 182 22.51 -8.03 -2.98
CA ILE A 182 22.08 -9.43 -3.04
C ILE A 182 21.77 -9.89 -1.62
N ILE A 183 20.69 -10.64 -1.47
CA ILE A 183 20.25 -11.22 -0.20
C ILE A 183 20.07 -12.72 -0.45
N THR A 184 21.00 -13.52 0.03
CA THR A 184 20.95 -14.98 -0.08
C THR A 184 19.93 -15.55 0.89
N VAL A 185 18.93 -16.27 0.37
CA VAL A 185 17.93 -17.00 1.17
C VAL A 185 17.84 -18.40 0.62
N LYS A 186 18.44 -19.36 1.34
CA LYS A 186 18.57 -20.75 0.88
C LYS A 186 17.23 -21.48 0.79
N GLY A 187 17.12 -22.46 -0.10
CA GLY A 187 15.96 -23.35 -0.20
C GLY A 187 14.69 -22.71 -0.78
N LYS A 188 14.81 -21.57 -1.49
CA LYS A 188 13.66 -20.91 -2.10
C LYS A 188 13.54 -21.26 -3.58
N PRO A 189 12.32 -21.61 -4.05
CA PRO A 189 12.09 -21.98 -5.45
C PRO A 189 12.17 -20.80 -6.41
N SER A 190 12.08 -19.57 -5.90
CA SER A 190 12.15 -18.35 -6.69
C SER A 190 13.09 -17.32 -6.09
N ALA A 191 13.68 -16.51 -6.97
CA ALA A 191 14.44 -15.32 -6.63
C ALA A 191 13.65 -14.06 -7.03
N GLN A 192 13.65 -13.08 -6.13
CA GLN A 192 13.00 -11.79 -6.34
C GLN A 192 13.99 -10.80 -6.96
N LEU A 193 13.54 -10.06 -7.95
CA LEU A 193 14.23 -8.92 -8.53
C LEU A 193 13.42 -7.65 -8.24
N LEU A 194 14.05 -6.65 -7.64
CA LEU A 194 13.53 -5.28 -7.57
C LEU A 194 14.50 -4.36 -8.30
N ILE A 195 13.98 -3.53 -9.22
CA ILE A 195 14.73 -2.43 -9.84
C ILE A 195 13.96 -1.16 -9.50
N ALA A 196 14.56 -0.28 -8.71
CA ALA A 196 13.86 0.86 -8.15
C ALA A 196 14.66 2.16 -8.24
N GLN A 197 13.96 3.29 -8.17
CA GLN A 197 14.53 4.62 -8.06
C GLN A 197 13.60 5.54 -7.30
N HIS A 198 14.13 6.27 -6.34
CA HIS A 198 13.40 7.37 -5.71
C HIS A 198 13.13 8.47 -6.74
N THR A 199 11.88 8.88 -6.88
CA THR A 199 11.44 9.89 -7.85
C THR A 199 11.20 11.26 -7.22
N GLY A 200 10.89 11.29 -5.94
CA GLY A 200 10.47 12.50 -5.23
C GLY A 200 9.04 12.94 -5.52
N LEU A 201 8.29 12.20 -6.37
CA LEU A 201 6.90 12.53 -6.70
C LEU A 201 5.95 12.13 -5.58
N THR A 202 4.97 12.99 -5.33
CA THR A 202 3.81 12.77 -4.47
C THR A 202 2.53 12.72 -5.32
N SER A 203 1.44 12.22 -4.76
CA SER A 203 0.13 12.21 -5.42
C SER A 203 -0.47 13.60 -5.68
N GLU A 204 0.12 14.65 -5.11
CA GLU A 204 -0.30 16.05 -5.28
C GLU A 204 0.39 16.73 -6.48
N ASP A 205 1.53 16.18 -6.93
CA ASP A 205 2.29 16.76 -8.03
C ASP A 205 1.56 16.66 -9.37
N ALA A 206 1.65 17.69 -10.20
CA ALA A 206 1.04 17.71 -11.53
C ALA A 206 1.57 16.57 -12.43
N ASP A 207 2.84 16.20 -12.26
CA ASP A 207 3.50 15.13 -13.02
C ASP A 207 3.14 13.72 -12.54
N PHE A 208 2.40 13.60 -11.43
CA PHE A 208 2.05 12.29 -10.87
C PHE A 208 1.15 11.47 -11.80
N ARG A 209 0.09 12.04 -12.35
CA ARG A 209 -0.83 11.34 -13.25
C ARG A 209 -0.18 10.91 -14.56
N PRO A 210 0.58 11.78 -15.26
CA PRO A 210 1.39 11.35 -16.40
C PRO A 210 2.35 10.20 -16.06
N MET A 211 3.08 10.28 -14.92
CA MET A 211 3.99 9.24 -14.47
C MET A 211 3.26 7.94 -14.13
N GLN A 212 2.11 8.01 -13.48
CA GLN A 212 1.28 6.85 -13.19
C GLN A 212 0.89 6.10 -14.47
N LEU A 213 0.46 6.82 -15.51
CA LEU A 213 0.13 6.23 -16.81
C LEU A 213 1.35 5.66 -17.50
N ALA A 214 2.49 6.36 -17.47
CA ALA A 214 3.75 5.90 -18.03
C ALA A 214 4.21 4.57 -17.42
N ILE A 215 4.19 4.47 -16.09
CA ILE A 215 4.54 3.25 -15.35
C ILE A 215 3.52 2.14 -15.61
N PHE A 216 2.23 2.49 -15.72
CA PHE A 216 1.18 1.54 -16.03
C PHE A 216 1.34 0.94 -17.46
N ALA A 217 1.84 1.71 -18.42
CA ALA A 217 2.18 1.21 -19.74
C ALA A 217 3.37 0.25 -19.69
N LEU A 218 4.38 0.53 -18.87
CA LEU A 218 5.54 -0.34 -18.70
C LEU A 218 5.16 -1.69 -18.07
N GLY A 219 4.44 -1.69 -16.95
CA GLY A 219 4.24 -2.91 -16.17
C GLY A 219 2.89 -3.02 -15.47
N GLY A 220 1.87 -2.26 -15.89
CA GLY A 220 0.53 -2.32 -15.33
C GLY A 220 -0.38 -3.34 -16.03
N GLY A 221 -0.85 -4.34 -15.27
CA GLY A 221 -1.77 -5.36 -15.74
C GLY A 221 -1.17 -6.30 -16.80
N MET A 222 -2.01 -7.17 -17.35
CA MET A 222 -1.60 -8.19 -18.33
C MET A 222 -1.11 -7.60 -19.66
N SER A 223 -1.59 -6.43 -20.02
CA SER A 223 -1.18 -5.72 -21.24
C SER A 223 0.00 -4.77 -21.05
N GLY A 224 0.68 -4.79 -19.89
CA GLY A 224 1.90 -4.05 -19.67
C GLY A 224 3.06 -4.59 -20.49
N ARG A 225 3.95 -3.71 -20.97
CA ARG A 225 5.08 -4.07 -21.83
C ARG A 225 5.93 -5.20 -21.23
N LEU A 226 6.23 -5.12 -19.91
CA LEU A 226 6.99 -6.14 -19.20
C LEU A 226 6.28 -7.50 -19.18
N MET A 227 4.96 -7.52 -18.99
CA MET A 227 4.19 -8.76 -19.00
C MET A 227 4.21 -9.41 -20.37
N GLN A 228 3.94 -8.63 -21.43
CA GLN A 228 3.91 -9.14 -22.79
C GLN A 228 5.27 -9.65 -23.27
N THR A 229 6.36 -8.99 -22.87
CA THR A 229 7.70 -9.36 -23.34
C THR A 229 8.36 -10.41 -22.45
N VAL A 230 8.67 -10.06 -21.19
CA VAL A 230 9.48 -10.90 -20.29
C VAL A 230 8.73 -12.17 -19.85
N ARG A 231 7.38 -12.08 -19.73
CA ARG A 231 6.56 -13.24 -19.36
C ARG A 231 6.05 -14.00 -20.59
N ASP A 232 5.27 -13.32 -21.44
CA ASP A 232 4.49 -14.04 -22.47
C ASP A 232 5.36 -14.45 -23.66
N VAL A 233 6.29 -13.60 -24.13
CA VAL A 233 7.18 -13.90 -25.26
C VAL A 233 8.40 -14.70 -24.80
N ASP A 234 9.10 -14.22 -23.76
CA ASP A 234 10.37 -14.82 -23.35
C ASP A 234 10.19 -15.99 -22.36
N GLY A 235 9.02 -16.13 -21.73
CA GLY A 235 8.71 -17.22 -20.79
C GLY A 235 9.55 -17.23 -19.51
N LEU A 236 10.16 -16.08 -19.13
CA LEU A 236 11.17 -16.04 -18.08
C LEU A 236 10.58 -15.94 -16.66
N THR A 237 9.37 -15.41 -16.52
CA THR A 237 8.74 -15.18 -15.21
C THR A 237 7.25 -15.45 -15.27
N TYR A 238 6.67 -15.82 -14.11
CA TYR A 238 5.22 -15.87 -13.94
C TYR A 238 4.63 -14.49 -13.62
N SER A 239 5.39 -13.64 -12.94
CA SER A 239 4.91 -12.33 -12.48
C SER A 239 5.98 -11.26 -12.56
N ILE A 240 5.66 -10.19 -13.28
CA ILE A 240 6.45 -8.98 -13.37
C ILE A 240 5.52 -7.77 -13.42
N SER A 241 5.85 -6.70 -12.72
CA SER A 241 5.05 -5.48 -12.67
C SER A 241 5.90 -4.25 -12.43
N ALA A 242 5.40 -3.09 -12.81
CA ALA A 242 5.96 -1.79 -12.45
C ALA A 242 4.91 -0.95 -11.73
N ILE A 243 5.30 -0.29 -10.64
CA ILE A 243 4.44 0.59 -9.86
C ILE A 243 5.21 1.84 -9.39
N HIS A 244 4.46 2.90 -9.06
CA HIS A 244 4.91 3.96 -8.17
C HIS A 244 4.40 3.67 -6.76
N SER A 245 5.19 3.90 -5.74
CA SER A 245 4.90 3.49 -4.35
C SER A 245 5.23 4.59 -3.36
N SER A 246 4.54 4.59 -2.21
CA SER A 246 4.75 5.51 -1.08
C SER A 246 4.53 7.00 -1.40
N ASP A 247 3.56 7.29 -2.28
CA ASP A 247 3.36 8.60 -2.90
C ASP A 247 2.18 9.41 -2.33
N THR A 248 1.45 8.88 -1.37
CA THR A 248 0.24 9.54 -0.84
C THR A 248 0.55 10.51 0.29
N TYR A 249 1.44 10.14 1.20
CA TYR A 249 1.76 10.92 2.41
C TYR A 249 3.21 11.40 2.44
N THR A 250 4.03 10.91 1.53
CA THR A 250 5.45 11.22 1.38
C THR A 250 5.84 11.13 -0.09
N ASP A 251 7.09 11.46 -0.40
CA ASP A 251 7.65 11.32 -1.72
C ASP A 251 7.91 9.84 -2.07
N GLY A 252 7.53 9.48 -3.27
CA GLY A 252 7.50 8.10 -3.70
C GLY A 252 8.68 7.65 -4.53
N TYR A 253 8.65 6.37 -4.91
CA TYR A 253 9.65 5.75 -5.76
C TYR A 253 9.01 4.86 -6.83
N PHE A 254 9.66 4.83 -7.99
CA PHE A 254 9.41 3.86 -9.05
C PHE A 254 10.01 2.52 -8.67
N VAL A 255 9.31 1.41 -8.94
CA VAL A 255 9.86 0.07 -8.77
C VAL A 255 9.27 -0.93 -9.76
N VAL A 256 10.15 -1.69 -10.40
CA VAL A 256 9.82 -2.94 -11.10
C VAL A 256 10.05 -4.09 -10.13
N LYS A 257 9.07 -4.99 -10.06
CA LYS A 257 9.11 -6.20 -9.21
C LYS A 257 8.90 -7.42 -10.10
N ALA A 258 9.77 -8.40 -9.96
CA ALA A 258 9.64 -9.66 -10.70
C ALA A 258 10.11 -10.84 -9.83
N SER A 259 9.56 -12.04 -10.14
CA SER A 259 9.94 -13.29 -9.49
C SER A 259 10.40 -14.28 -10.56
N PHE A 260 11.63 -14.73 -10.48
CA PHE A 260 12.25 -15.64 -11.45
C PHE A 260 12.63 -16.96 -10.80
N ASN A 261 12.70 -18.05 -11.57
CA ASN A 261 13.52 -19.19 -11.16
C ASN A 261 14.97 -18.70 -10.97
N PRO A 262 15.69 -19.10 -9.92
CA PRO A 262 17.07 -18.67 -9.70
C PRO A 262 17.99 -18.86 -10.91
N THR A 263 17.80 -19.92 -11.70
CA THR A 263 18.57 -20.18 -12.92
C THR A 263 18.27 -19.22 -14.07
N LEU A 264 17.10 -18.55 -14.04
CA LEU A 264 16.66 -17.60 -15.05
C LEU A 264 16.84 -16.13 -14.59
N LEU A 265 17.27 -15.90 -13.34
CA LEU A 265 17.33 -14.55 -12.76
C LEU A 265 18.16 -13.59 -13.61
N LYS A 266 19.37 -13.99 -14.03
CA LYS A 266 20.25 -13.12 -14.84
C LYS A 266 19.62 -12.79 -16.19
N LYS A 267 19.10 -13.80 -16.90
CA LYS A 267 18.42 -13.61 -18.17
C LYS A 267 17.16 -12.73 -18.03
N GLY A 268 16.40 -12.95 -16.96
CA GLY A 268 15.21 -12.15 -16.62
C GLY A 268 15.52 -10.71 -16.30
N GLU A 269 16.59 -10.46 -15.54
CA GLU A 269 17.10 -9.10 -15.26
C GLU A 269 17.49 -8.38 -16.54
N ASP A 270 18.26 -9.03 -17.42
CA ASP A 270 18.70 -8.44 -18.69
C ASP A 270 17.51 -8.10 -19.59
N ALA A 271 16.57 -9.04 -19.77
CA ALA A 271 15.35 -8.80 -20.53
C ALA A 271 14.51 -7.65 -19.95
N THR A 272 14.39 -7.59 -18.63
CA THR A 272 13.70 -6.50 -17.92
C THR A 272 14.39 -5.16 -18.18
N MET A 273 15.70 -5.09 -18.05
CA MET A 273 16.47 -3.87 -18.28
C MET A 273 16.38 -3.38 -19.74
N VAL A 274 16.35 -4.29 -20.72
CA VAL A 274 16.11 -3.94 -22.13
C VAL A 274 14.78 -3.22 -22.30
N GLN A 275 13.71 -3.71 -21.66
CA GLN A 275 12.40 -3.07 -21.76
C GLN A 275 12.33 -1.73 -21.02
N ILE A 276 12.96 -1.64 -19.85
CA ILE A 276 13.06 -0.36 -19.11
C ILE A 276 13.84 0.66 -19.95
N LYS A 277 14.95 0.26 -20.58
CA LYS A 277 15.74 1.14 -21.42
C LYS A 277 14.94 1.65 -22.62
N LYS A 278 14.25 0.76 -23.34
CA LYS A 278 13.36 1.16 -24.45
C LYS A 278 12.26 2.11 -23.99
N TRP A 279 11.67 1.86 -22.80
CA TRP A 279 10.65 2.74 -22.24
C TRP A 279 11.20 4.14 -21.90
N ILE A 280 12.46 4.24 -21.44
CA ILE A 280 13.11 5.55 -21.18
C ILE A 280 13.48 6.27 -22.46
N ASP A 281 14.08 5.57 -23.42
CA ASP A 281 14.63 6.14 -24.65
C ASP A 281 13.48 6.57 -25.60
N ASP A 282 12.53 5.67 -25.83
CA ASP A 282 11.47 5.81 -26.82
C ASP A 282 10.14 6.35 -26.25
N GLY A 283 9.97 6.25 -24.92
CA GLY A 283 8.70 6.54 -24.25
C GLY A 283 7.66 5.43 -24.48
N ILE A 284 6.38 5.84 -24.41
CA ILE A 284 5.24 4.99 -24.79
C ILE A 284 4.71 5.41 -26.16
N SER A 285 4.08 4.50 -26.87
CA SER A 285 3.47 4.75 -28.17
C SER A 285 2.06 5.37 -28.04
N VAL A 286 1.55 5.91 -29.16
CA VAL A 286 0.16 6.41 -29.25
C VAL A 286 -0.85 5.31 -28.90
N ASN A 287 -0.60 4.08 -29.39
CA ASN A 287 -1.47 2.93 -29.11
C ASN A 287 -1.42 2.53 -27.63
N GLU A 288 -0.23 2.52 -27.00
CA GLU A 288 -0.12 2.26 -25.56
C GLU A 288 -0.86 3.34 -24.75
N LEU A 289 -0.71 4.62 -25.10
CA LEU A 289 -1.44 5.71 -24.45
C LEU A 289 -2.95 5.49 -24.53
N ALA A 290 -3.50 5.27 -25.71
CA ALA A 290 -4.93 5.06 -25.91
C ALA A 290 -5.45 3.84 -25.13
N ASN A 291 -4.76 2.71 -25.23
CA ASN A 291 -5.14 1.47 -24.55
C ASN A 291 -5.07 1.62 -23.01
N LYS A 292 -4.05 2.31 -22.48
CA LYS A 292 -3.91 2.48 -21.04
C LYS A 292 -4.89 3.47 -20.45
N LYS A 293 -5.22 4.55 -21.16
CA LYS A 293 -6.32 5.44 -20.80
C LYS A 293 -7.65 4.68 -20.71
N ALA A 294 -8.00 3.95 -21.77
CA ALA A 294 -9.23 3.15 -21.81
C ALA A 294 -9.29 2.14 -20.66
N ASN A 295 -8.18 1.46 -20.38
CA ASN A 295 -8.10 0.50 -19.27
C ASN A 295 -8.23 1.16 -17.91
N LEU A 296 -7.52 2.27 -17.63
CA LEU A 296 -7.60 2.99 -16.37
C LEU A 296 -9.01 3.53 -16.12
N ILE A 297 -9.62 4.16 -17.13
CA ILE A 297 -10.99 4.72 -17.02
C ILE A 297 -12.02 3.60 -16.88
N GLY A 298 -11.90 2.54 -17.70
CA GLY A 298 -12.83 1.41 -17.64
C GLY A 298 -12.78 0.67 -16.31
N SER A 299 -11.60 0.30 -15.85
CA SER A 299 -11.40 -0.38 -14.56
C SER A 299 -11.81 0.50 -13.37
N TYR A 300 -11.62 1.81 -13.46
CA TYR A 300 -12.12 2.76 -12.48
C TYR A 300 -13.64 2.75 -12.40
N LYS A 301 -14.34 2.85 -13.54
CA LYS A 301 -15.83 2.79 -13.59
C LYS A 301 -16.36 1.47 -13.02
N VAL A 302 -15.74 0.34 -13.38
CA VAL A 302 -16.10 -0.98 -12.82
C VAL A 302 -15.88 -1.00 -11.31
N ARG A 303 -14.81 -0.41 -10.80
CA ARG A 303 -14.57 -0.31 -9.35
C ARG A 303 -15.68 0.43 -8.62
N LEU A 304 -16.29 1.42 -9.23
CA LEU A 304 -17.38 2.19 -8.63
C LEU A 304 -18.74 1.46 -8.63
N SER A 305 -18.84 0.26 -9.19
CA SER A 305 -20.10 -0.50 -9.28
C SER A 305 -20.62 -0.99 -7.94
N THR A 306 -19.82 -0.99 -6.88
CA THR A 306 -20.26 -1.38 -5.55
C THR A 306 -20.14 -0.23 -4.55
N THR A 307 -21.11 -0.12 -3.63
CA THR A 307 -21.12 0.92 -2.59
C THR A 307 -19.83 0.96 -1.77
N GLY A 308 -19.32 -0.22 -1.38
CA GLY A 308 -18.08 -0.31 -0.60
C GLY A 308 -16.83 0.16 -1.37
N SER A 309 -16.72 -0.20 -2.66
CA SER A 309 -15.59 0.25 -3.48
C SER A 309 -15.70 1.74 -3.81
N MET A 310 -16.92 2.25 -4.01
CA MET A 310 -17.15 3.69 -4.20
C MET A 310 -16.75 4.47 -2.94
N ALA A 311 -17.21 4.05 -1.76
CA ALA A 311 -16.84 4.67 -0.48
C ALA A 311 -15.32 4.66 -0.27
N GLY A 312 -14.67 3.52 -0.51
CA GLY A 312 -13.21 3.41 -0.40
C GLY A 312 -12.44 4.30 -1.40
N THR A 313 -12.98 4.49 -2.61
CA THR A 313 -12.38 5.38 -3.61
C THR A 313 -12.49 6.85 -3.20
N ILE A 314 -13.68 7.27 -2.73
CA ILE A 314 -13.89 8.65 -2.21
C ILE A 314 -12.96 8.90 -1.02
N LEU A 315 -12.90 7.97 -0.05
CA LEU A 315 -12.01 8.10 1.10
C LEU A 315 -10.53 8.18 0.68
N SER A 316 -10.14 7.43 -0.36
CA SER A 316 -8.78 7.51 -0.91
C SER A 316 -8.47 8.89 -1.48
N PHE A 317 -9.40 9.52 -2.15
CA PHE A 317 -9.23 10.88 -2.67
C PHE A 317 -9.16 11.92 -1.54
N ILE A 318 -10.03 11.81 -0.54
CA ILE A 318 -9.95 12.67 0.65
C ILE A 318 -8.58 12.57 1.31
N ASN A 319 -8.03 11.37 1.47
CA ASN A 319 -6.69 11.16 2.01
C ASN A 319 -5.55 11.72 1.13
N GLN A 320 -5.81 11.99 -0.14
CA GLN A 320 -4.91 12.68 -1.07
C GLN A 320 -5.18 14.20 -1.12
N GLY A 321 -5.92 14.76 -0.16
CA GLY A 321 -6.27 16.18 -0.14
C GLY A 321 -7.29 16.61 -1.20
N LYS A 322 -7.93 15.66 -1.90
CA LYS A 322 -8.93 15.94 -2.94
C LYS A 322 -10.33 16.03 -2.34
N GLN A 323 -11.18 16.84 -2.96
CA GLN A 323 -12.61 16.88 -2.61
C GLN A 323 -13.31 15.57 -3.02
N PRO A 324 -14.40 15.16 -2.35
CA PRO A 324 -15.19 13.99 -2.74
C PRO A 324 -15.65 13.99 -4.20
N SER A 325 -15.95 15.16 -4.77
CA SER A 325 -16.32 15.35 -6.18
C SER A 325 -15.22 14.96 -7.18
N TYR A 326 -13.98 14.76 -6.71
CA TYR A 326 -12.91 14.29 -7.57
C TYR A 326 -13.17 12.90 -8.18
N ILE A 327 -14.13 12.17 -7.63
CA ILE A 327 -14.62 10.91 -8.21
C ILE A 327 -15.07 11.07 -9.67
N ASP A 328 -15.64 12.21 -10.04
CA ASP A 328 -16.09 12.52 -11.40
C ASP A 328 -14.98 13.18 -12.24
N GLN A 329 -13.99 13.76 -11.60
CA GLN A 329 -12.89 14.45 -12.27
C GLN A 329 -11.76 13.50 -12.68
N TYR A 330 -11.49 12.45 -11.89
CA TYR A 330 -10.40 11.51 -12.15
C TYR A 330 -10.39 10.92 -13.58
N PRO A 331 -11.53 10.43 -14.15
CA PRO A 331 -11.53 9.94 -15.53
C PRO A 331 -11.20 11.02 -16.56
N LYS A 332 -11.61 12.26 -16.33
CA LYS A 332 -11.32 13.41 -17.22
C LYS A 332 -9.84 13.76 -17.19
N ASP A 333 -9.22 13.74 -16.00
CA ASP A 333 -7.79 13.98 -15.85
C ASP A 333 -6.96 12.92 -16.60
N ILE A 334 -7.35 11.65 -16.52
CA ILE A 334 -6.69 10.57 -17.27
C ILE A 334 -6.90 10.75 -18.79
N ASP A 335 -8.11 11.10 -19.21
CA ASP A 335 -8.43 11.31 -20.63
C ASP A 335 -7.69 12.49 -21.25
N ALA A 336 -7.48 13.55 -20.48
CA ALA A 336 -6.78 14.75 -20.92
C ALA A 336 -5.25 14.58 -21.11
N LEU A 337 -4.64 13.51 -20.57
CA LEU A 337 -3.20 13.29 -20.69
C LEU A 337 -2.76 13.17 -22.15
N THR A 338 -1.71 13.89 -22.51
CA THR A 338 -1.11 13.81 -23.86
C THR A 338 0.11 12.89 -23.87
N LEU A 339 0.46 12.41 -25.07
CA LEU A 339 1.65 11.58 -25.25
C LEU A 339 2.94 12.32 -24.85
N SER A 340 3.02 13.61 -25.16
CA SER A 340 4.15 14.47 -24.79
C SER A 340 4.32 14.51 -23.27
N GLN A 341 3.26 14.85 -22.53
CA GLN A 341 3.29 14.89 -21.06
C GLN A 341 3.77 13.57 -20.44
N VAL A 342 3.25 12.43 -20.96
CA VAL A 342 3.61 11.10 -20.44
C VAL A 342 5.06 10.74 -20.76
N ASN A 343 5.55 11.09 -21.95
CA ASN A 343 6.94 10.78 -22.33
C ASN A 343 7.96 11.73 -21.70
N GLU A 344 7.59 12.98 -21.46
CA GLU A 344 8.44 13.97 -20.78
C GLU A 344 8.69 13.59 -19.32
N VAL A 345 7.68 13.14 -18.57
CA VAL A 345 7.88 12.75 -17.18
C VAL A 345 8.77 11.53 -17.03
N ILE A 346 8.77 10.59 -17.98
CA ILE A 346 9.69 9.47 -17.98
C ILE A 346 11.13 9.99 -17.99
N LYS A 347 11.47 10.87 -18.94
CA LYS A 347 12.80 11.46 -19.09
C LYS A 347 13.19 12.36 -17.92
N LYS A 348 12.23 13.07 -17.34
CA LYS A 348 12.44 13.99 -16.22
C LYS A 348 12.81 13.27 -14.92
N TYR A 349 12.14 12.16 -14.63
CA TYR A 349 12.22 11.51 -13.32
C TYR A 349 13.02 10.22 -13.30
N ILE A 350 13.15 9.51 -14.42
CA ILE A 350 13.80 8.20 -14.48
C ILE A 350 15.20 8.31 -15.05
N ASN A 351 16.20 7.91 -14.24
CA ASN A 351 17.60 7.92 -14.61
C ASN A 351 18.24 6.56 -14.26
N PRO A 352 18.56 5.71 -15.26
CA PRO A 352 19.16 4.39 -15.01
C PRO A 352 20.45 4.41 -14.20
N LYS A 353 21.19 5.52 -14.24
CA LYS A 353 22.44 5.68 -13.45
C LYS A 353 22.18 5.79 -11.94
N LYS A 354 20.91 5.88 -11.52
CA LYS A 354 20.49 5.99 -10.11
C LYS A 354 19.69 4.78 -9.63
N PHE A 355 19.62 3.71 -10.40
CA PHE A 355 18.83 2.54 -10.03
C PHE A 355 19.42 1.79 -8.84
N ILE A 356 18.51 1.29 -8.01
CA ILE A 356 18.75 0.31 -6.96
C ILE A 356 18.28 -1.03 -7.52
N THR A 357 19.18 -1.99 -7.65
CA THR A 357 18.85 -3.36 -8.01
C THR A 357 18.98 -4.26 -6.78
N LEU A 358 17.91 -4.95 -6.42
CA LEU A 358 17.92 -5.93 -5.34
C LEU A 358 17.56 -7.30 -5.89
N LYS A 359 18.35 -8.29 -5.49
CA LYS A 359 18.14 -9.69 -5.81
C LYS A 359 18.06 -10.48 -4.50
N SER A 360 17.02 -11.28 -4.32
CA SER A 360 16.87 -12.04 -3.09
C SER A 360 16.30 -13.43 -3.37
N GLY A 361 16.95 -14.48 -2.86
CA GLY A 361 16.51 -15.87 -3.07
C GLY A 361 17.65 -16.87 -2.94
N SER A 362 17.46 -18.07 -3.51
CA SER A 362 18.50 -19.13 -3.52
C SER A 362 19.60 -18.84 -4.55
N ILE A 363 20.31 -17.75 -4.31
CA ILE A 363 21.42 -17.23 -5.11
C ILE A 363 22.61 -16.92 -4.22
N ASP A 364 23.83 -17.01 -4.80
CA ASP A 364 25.07 -16.65 -4.15
C ASP A 364 25.29 -15.11 -4.13
N GLU A 365 26.41 -14.68 -3.58
CA GLU A 365 26.80 -13.25 -3.50
C GLU A 365 27.01 -12.57 -4.85
N ASN A 366 27.15 -13.34 -5.93
CA ASN A 366 27.27 -12.87 -7.31
C ASN A 366 25.93 -12.91 -8.06
N GLY A 367 24.87 -13.46 -7.43
CA GLY A 367 23.55 -13.62 -8.02
C GLY A 367 23.38 -14.90 -8.84
N ASN A 368 24.30 -15.85 -8.75
CA ASN A 368 24.18 -17.15 -9.41
C ASN A 368 23.34 -18.11 -8.57
N PRO A 369 22.65 -19.06 -9.21
CA PRO A 369 21.84 -20.03 -8.49
C PRO A 369 22.71 -20.85 -7.52
N LEU A 370 22.22 -21.00 -6.29
CA LEU A 370 22.82 -21.96 -5.36
C LEU A 370 22.54 -23.38 -5.88
N LYS A 371 23.58 -24.24 -5.85
CA LYS A 371 23.39 -25.67 -6.14
C LYS A 371 22.49 -26.25 -5.03
N ASN A 372 21.38 -26.86 -5.42
CA ASN A 372 20.61 -27.69 -4.48
C ASN A 372 21.51 -28.86 -4.05
N LYS A 373 21.79 -28.91 -2.74
CA LYS A 373 22.41 -30.11 -2.15
C LYS A 373 21.36 -31.18 -1.96
#